data_121727d69234f3cf2b5474a0a1ffffcb
#
_entry.id   121727d69234f3cf2b5474a0a1ffffcb
#
_cell.length_a   1.000
_cell.length_b   1.000
_cell.length_c   1.000
_cell.angle_alpha   90.00
_cell.angle_beta   90.00
_cell.angle_gamma   90.00
#
_symmetry.space_group_name_H-M   'P 1'
#
loop_
_entity.id
_entity.type
_entity.pdbx_description
1 polymer ?
#
loop_
_entity_poly.entity_id
_entity_poly.type
_entity_poly.pdbx_seq_one_letter_code
_entity_poly.pdbx_strand_id
1 'polypeptide(L)'
;MPETKKKLPKAYGMRDEQDVLSAVRDNGNGISFVRLVFPDILGRPMEFTIPGSELAAAFKDGKGFDGSSVAGFVRIEESDLVIKPDPKSFRLLPWEYRGFDEGIRWREAVMFGDILKPDGGIYEGDSRAALKRNLLRARKEFGFDDFKCGPELEFFIFPSSREPVPADQGGYFFSGRHGEVRKEVQLLLHRMGIATEYDHHEAAPGQHEIDLRYESALEMADIGMLFRYMVKKVCRMHGLYATFMPKPINGQNGSGMHVHQSLWKGGRNLFFEKNGPYHLSLLARRYMAGVMTHAREISGVLSPWVNSYKRLIEGYEAPVYVAWGQKNRSAYIRVPEYQPGKERATRIELRAADPACNIYLALAVMLAVGSEGIRKKYDLVDPVEENIYHMSGTRQKRFDIRVLPRNLEEAVRVMEKSEVVREALGDHVFHTLIANKRREVEEYGRSVSGEFDKQVSDYEIQRYLPIL
;
A
#
# COMPACT_ATOMS: atom_id res chain seq x y z
N MET A 1 7.71 7.81 -44.37
CA MET A 1 7.96 6.38 -44.21
C MET A 1 7.21 5.92 -42.99
N PRO A 2 6.39 4.87 -42.99
CA PRO A 2 5.68 4.44 -41.83
C PRO A 2 6.68 3.87 -40.81
N GLU A 3 6.76 4.49 -39.63
CA GLU A 3 7.46 3.92 -38.48
C GLU A 3 6.86 2.54 -38.18
N THR A 4 7.64 1.51 -38.41
CA THR A 4 7.34 0.17 -37.93
C THR A 4 7.19 0.25 -36.41
N LYS A 5 5.95 0.25 -35.93
CA LYS A 5 5.64 0.08 -34.50
C LYS A 5 6.27 -1.25 -34.06
N LYS A 6 7.51 -1.20 -33.57
CA LYS A 6 8.11 -2.32 -32.83
C LYS A 6 7.14 -2.65 -31.69
N LYS A 7 6.48 -3.80 -31.77
CA LYS A 7 5.69 -4.32 -30.64
C LYS A 7 6.60 -4.36 -29.46
N LEU A 8 6.22 -3.63 -28.40
CA LEU A 8 6.87 -3.79 -27.09
C LEU A 8 6.84 -5.29 -26.75
N PRO A 9 7.95 -5.87 -26.29
CA PRO A 9 7.95 -7.27 -25.92
C PRO A 9 6.89 -7.49 -24.84
N LYS A 10 6.23 -8.64 -24.90
CA LYS A 10 5.34 -9.09 -23.81
C LYS A 10 6.20 -9.40 -22.58
N ALA A 11 6.69 -8.37 -21.89
CA ALA A 11 7.45 -8.47 -20.65
C ALA A 11 6.54 -8.78 -19.44
N TYR A 12 5.35 -9.33 -19.70
CA TYR A 12 4.34 -9.60 -18.69
C TYR A 12 4.16 -11.09 -18.51
N GLY A 13 4.17 -11.53 -17.25
CA GLY A 13 3.98 -12.92 -16.88
C GLY A 13 5.24 -13.77 -16.99
N MET A 14 6.41 -13.14 -16.95
CA MET A 14 7.67 -13.85 -16.72
C MET A 14 7.59 -14.54 -15.38
N ARG A 15 7.80 -15.84 -15.36
CA ARG A 15 7.55 -16.66 -14.17
C ARG A 15 8.84 -17.17 -13.53
N ASP A 16 9.91 -17.21 -14.28
CA ASP A 16 11.19 -17.74 -13.83
C ASP A 16 12.39 -16.91 -14.31
N GLU A 17 13.56 -17.25 -13.79
CA GLU A 17 14.82 -16.56 -14.06
C GLU A 17 15.22 -16.62 -15.52
N GLN A 18 14.92 -17.74 -16.23
CA GLN A 18 15.30 -17.94 -17.65
C GLN A 18 14.51 -17.02 -18.55
N ASP A 19 13.21 -16.86 -18.30
CA ASP A 19 12.36 -15.93 -19.03
C ASP A 19 12.92 -14.50 -18.94
N VAL A 20 13.26 -14.07 -17.71
CA VAL A 20 13.81 -12.73 -17.44
C VAL A 20 15.18 -12.53 -18.08
N LEU A 21 16.08 -13.50 -17.94
CA LEU A 21 17.41 -13.45 -18.56
C LEU A 21 17.33 -13.39 -20.08
N SER A 22 16.39 -14.12 -20.68
CA SER A 22 16.16 -14.10 -22.13
C SER A 22 15.69 -12.73 -22.56
N ALA A 23 14.76 -12.11 -21.82
CA ALA A 23 14.25 -10.77 -22.12
C ALA A 23 15.34 -9.68 -22.02
N VAL A 24 16.23 -9.79 -21.04
CA VAL A 24 17.33 -8.83 -20.84
C VAL A 24 18.42 -9.01 -21.90
N ARG A 25 18.71 -10.24 -22.34
CA ARG A 25 19.71 -10.54 -23.38
C ARG A 25 19.24 -10.20 -24.79
N ASP A 26 17.94 -10.11 -25.02
CA ASP A 26 17.38 -9.75 -26.32
C ASP A 26 17.76 -8.31 -26.69
N ASN A 27 18.71 -8.17 -27.59
CA ASN A 27 19.19 -6.88 -28.11
C ASN A 27 18.06 -6.01 -28.69
N GLY A 28 16.92 -6.61 -29.10
CA GLY A 28 15.73 -5.89 -29.55
C GLY A 28 15.02 -5.11 -28.44
N ASN A 29 15.22 -5.50 -27.17
CA ASN A 29 14.63 -4.86 -26.00
C ASN A 29 15.44 -3.67 -25.49
N GLY A 30 16.76 -3.63 -25.75
CA GLY A 30 17.65 -2.56 -25.31
C GLY A 30 17.73 -2.37 -23.79
N ILE A 31 17.46 -3.44 -23.00
CA ILE A 31 17.52 -3.38 -21.54
C ILE A 31 18.98 -3.42 -21.11
N SER A 32 19.50 -2.28 -20.69
CA SER A 32 20.90 -2.15 -20.27
C SER A 32 21.06 -2.29 -18.76
N PHE A 33 20.04 -1.92 -18.01
CA PHE A 33 20.09 -1.87 -16.54
C PHE A 33 18.85 -2.48 -15.91
N VAL A 34 19.05 -3.05 -14.72
CA VAL A 34 17.97 -3.57 -13.86
C VAL A 34 18.05 -2.88 -12.51
N ARG A 35 16.98 -2.20 -12.12
CA ARG A 35 16.83 -1.64 -10.77
C ARG A 35 16.38 -2.73 -9.84
N LEU A 36 17.12 -2.96 -8.77
CA LEU A 36 16.76 -3.82 -7.68
C LEU A 36 16.13 -2.96 -6.58
N VAL A 37 14.88 -3.24 -6.22
CA VAL A 37 14.06 -2.44 -5.32
C VAL A 37 13.65 -3.24 -4.11
N PHE A 38 13.65 -2.62 -2.94
CA PHE A 38 13.13 -3.17 -1.70
C PHE A 38 12.55 -2.06 -0.81
N PRO A 39 11.58 -2.36 0.08
CA PRO A 39 11.04 -1.37 1.00
C PRO A 39 11.93 -1.20 2.23
N ASP A 40 12.09 0.03 2.72
CA ASP A 40 12.49 0.25 4.10
C ASP A 40 11.30 -0.01 5.06
N ILE A 41 11.53 0.15 6.37
CA ILE A 41 10.48 -0.09 7.37
C ILE A 41 9.28 0.86 7.24
N LEU A 42 9.48 2.03 6.66
CA LEU A 42 8.43 3.03 6.42
C LEU A 42 7.69 2.83 5.10
N GLY A 43 8.09 1.81 4.29
CA GLY A 43 7.52 1.54 2.98
C GLY A 43 8.00 2.49 1.89
N ARG A 44 9.17 3.14 2.09
CA ARG A 44 9.81 3.92 1.04
C ARG A 44 10.63 3.00 0.14
N PRO A 45 10.64 3.22 -1.19
CA PRO A 45 11.46 2.42 -2.09
C PRO A 45 12.94 2.77 -1.89
N MET A 46 13.73 1.75 -1.56
CA MET A 46 15.19 1.77 -1.64
C MET A 46 15.59 1.06 -2.92
N GLU A 47 16.54 1.61 -3.66
CA GLU A 47 16.95 1.02 -4.94
C GLU A 47 18.42 1.22 -5.24
N PHE A 48 18.98 0.28 -5.97
CA PHE A 48 20.23 0.46 -6.71
C PHE A 48 20.13 -0.30 -8.05
N THR A 49 21.01 0.08 -8.97
CA THR A 49 20.93 -0.42 -10.35
C THR A 49 22.14 -1.29 -10.67
N ILE A 50 21.91 -2.41 -11.32
CA ILE A 50 22.95 -3.28 -11.85
C ILE A 50 22.90 -3.28 -13.40
N PRO A 51 24.05 -3.45 -14.10
CA PRO A 51 24.03 -3.77 -15.52
C PRO A 51 23.25 -5.06 -15.80
N GLY A 52 22.55 -5.14 -16.95
CA GLY A 52 21.81 -6.34 -17.33
C GLY A 52 22.68 -7.60 -17.40
N SER A 53 23.97 -7.46 -17.69
CA SER A 53 24.96 -8.55 -17.70
C SER A 53 25.17 -9.18 -16.31
N GLU A 54 24.97 -8.42 -15.22
CA GLU A 54 25.12 -8.89 -13.83
C GLU A 54 23.91 -9.64 -13.30
N LEU A 55 22.79 -9.62 -14.03
CA LEU A 55 21.53 -10.19 -13.52
C LEU A 55 21.60 -11.70 -13.29
N ALA A 56 22.32 -12.44 -14.12
CA ALA A 56 22.49 -13.88 -13.92
C ALA A 56 23.23 -14.20 -12.60
N ALA A 57 24.28 -13.44 -12.29
CA ALA A 57 24.98 -13.56 -11.02
C ALA A 57 24.08 -13.13 -9.83
N ALA A 58 23.28 -12.07 -10.01
CA ALA A 58 22.34 -11.61 -8.98
C ALA A 58 21.24 -12.67 -8.69
N PHE A 59 20.77 -13.40 -9.70
CA PHE A 59 19.86 -14.51 -9.48
C PHE A 59 20.52 -15.67 -8.74
N LYS A 60 21.77 -16.00 -9.06
CA LYS A 60 22.49 -17.10 -8.44
C LYS A 60 22.88 -16.78 -6.99
N ASP A 61 23.57 -15.67 -6.79
CA ASP A 61 24.29 -15.37 -5.54
C ASP A 61 23.65 -14.21 -4.74
N GLY A 62 22.69 -13.48 -5.35
CA GLY A 62 22.19 -12.20 -4.85
C GLY A 62 23.16 -11.07 -5.13
N LYS A 63 22.84 -9.85 -4.66
CA LYS A 63 23.69 -8.68 -4.76
C LYS A 63 23.86 -8.03 -3.40
N GLY A 64 25.09 -7.98 -2.91
CA GLY A 64 25.43 -7.36 -1.62
C GLY A 64 25.24 -5.86 -1.61
N PHE A 65 24.81 -5.31 -0.48
CA PHE A 65 24.69 -3.89 -0.23
C PHE A 65 24.83 -3.58 1.27
N ASP A 66 25.17 -2.30 1.59
CA ASP A 66 25.23 -1.83 2.98
C ASP A 66 23.82 -1.45 3.48
N GLY A 67 23.29 -2.24 4.41
CA GLY A 67 21.98 -2.02 5.03
C GLY A 67 22.01 -1.02 6.20
N SER A 68 23.16 -0.60 6.70
CA SER A 68 23.28 0.21 7.92
C SER A 68 22.64 1.61 7.81
N SER A 69 22.54 2.14 6.59
CA SER A 69 21.93 3.44 6.31
C SER A 69 20.44 3.35 5.96
N VAL A 70 19.88 2.14 5.92
CA VAL A 70 18.46 1.92 5.59
C VAL A 70 17.62 1.99 6.86
N ALA A 71 16.57 2.82 6.84
CA ALA A 71 15.71 3.01 8.00
C ALA A 71 15.05 1.70 8.46
N GLY A 72 15.30 1.34 9.71
CA GLY A 72 14.76 0.13 10.32
C GLY A 72 15.51 -1.16 10.00
N PHE A 73 16.68 -1.06 9.34
CA PHE A 73 17.54 -2.22 9.09
C PHE A 73 18.55 -2.40 10.25
N VAL A 74 19.67 -3.03 9.96
CA VAL A 74 20.66 -3.43 10.94
C VAL A 74 21.52 -2.26 11.47
N ARG A 75 22.26 -2.54 12.54
CA ARG A 75 23.31 -1.64 13.05
C ARG A 75 24.57 -1.75 12.17
N ILE A 76 25.52 -0.84 12.38
CA ILE A 76 26.77 -0.76 11.60
C ILE A 76 27.54 -2.08 11.62
N GLU A 77 27.52 -2.81 12.74
CA GLU A 77 28.26 -4.08 12.92
C GLU A 77 27.70 -5.26 12.10
N GLU A 78 26.47 -5.14 11.58
CA GLU A 78 25.77 -6.19 10.80
C GLU A 78 25.26 -5.62 9.48
N SER A 79 25.99 -4.71 8.86
CA SER A 79 25.54 -3.92 7.72
C SER A 79 25.47 -4.69 6.40
N ASP A 80 26.24 -5.76 6.26
CA ASP A 80 26.29 -6.53 5.02
C ASP A 80 25.00 -7.33 4.81
N LEU A 81 24.21 -6.91 3.83
CA LEU A 81 22.98 -7.57 3.43
C LEU A 81 23.02 -7.92 1.94
N VAL A 82 22.16 -8.84 1.53
CA VAL A 82 22.07 -9.32 0.15
C VAL A 82 20.63 -9.19 -0.34
N ILE A 83 20.41 -8.53 -1.49
CA ILE A 83 19.12 -8.58 -2.18
C ILE A 83 19.09 -9.77 -3.15
N LYS A 84 18.06 -10.60 -3.06
CA LYS A 84 17.77 -11.69 -3.98
C LYS A 84 16.62 -11.28 -4.88
N PRO A 85 16.83 -10.98 -6.17
CA PRO A 85 15.76 -10.53 -7.06
C PRO A 85 14.68 -11.61 -7.23
N ASP A 86 13.40 -11.18 -7.24
CA ASP A 86 12.25 -12.04 -7.50
C ASP A 86 11.85 -11.92 -8.99
N PRO A 87 12.05 -12.95 -9.84
CA PRO A 87 11.76 -12.88 -11.27
C PRO A 87 10.28 -12.56 -11.57
N LYS A 88 9.36 -12.93 -10.67
CA LYS A 88 7.92 -12.64 -10.83
C LYS A 88 7.59 -11.15 -10.76
N SER A 89 8.46 -10.37 -10.12
CA SER A 89 8.29 -8.91 -9.98
C SER A 89 8.87 -8.11 -11.15
N PHE A 90 9.48 -8.77 -12.14
CA PHE A 90 10.11 -8.11 -13.28
C PHE A 90 9.11 -7.27 -14.07
N ARG A 91 9.45 -5.99 -14.27
CA ARG A 91 8.69 -5.04 -15.12
C ARG A 91 9.65 -4.20 -15.94
N LEU A 92 9.37 -4.07 -17.25
CA LEU A 92 10.09 -3.13 -18.12
C LEU A 92 9.56 -1.72 -17.87
N LEU A 93 10.45 -0.75 -17.56
CA LEU A 93 10.05 0.64 -17.45
C LEU A 93 9.59 1.17 -18.83
N PRO A 94 8.49 1.96 -18.88
CA PRO A 94 7.79 2.24 -20.13
C PRO A 94 8.42 3.35 -20.99
N TRP A 95 9.61 3.81 -20.68
CA TRP A 95 10.36 4.84 -21.37
C TRP A 95 11.75 4.38 -21.77
N GLU A 96 12.35 5.14 -22.68
CA GLU A 96 13.75 5.03 -23.09
C GLU A 96 14.51 6.25 -22.59
N TYR A 97 15.68 6.02 -22.06
CA TYR A 97 16.59 7.09 -21.67
C TYR A 97 17.53 7.45 -22.83
N ARG A 98 17.92 8.73 -22.89
CA ARG A 98 18.92 9.25 -23.83
C ARG A 98 20.08 9.80 -23.03
N GLY A 99 21.29 9.43 -23.43
CA GLY A 99 22.51 9.94 -22.84
C GLY A 99 22.85 11.36 -23.31
N PHE A 100 23.93 11.90 -22.75
CA PHE A 100 24.49 13.18 -23.21
C PHE A 100 24.93 13.11 -24.69
N ASP A 101 25.50 11.98 -25.12
CA ASP A 101 25.70 11.65 -26.53
C ASP A 101 24.37 11.09 -27.06
N GLU A 102 23.80 11.71 -28.09
CA GLU A 102 22.52 11.32 -28.72
C GLU A 102 22.50 9.88 -29.25
N GLY A 103 23.68 9.29 -29.49
CA GLY A 103 23.83 7.88 -29.88
C GLY A 103 23.61 6.91 -28.73
N ILE A 104 23.74 7.35 -27.47
CA ILE A 104 23.58 6.52 -26.30
C ILE A 104 22.09 6.46 -25.90
N ARG A 105 21.49 5.28 -26.02
CA ARG A 105 20.11 5.02 -25.59
C ARG A 105 20.08 3.76 -24.75
N TRP A 106 19.25 3.76 -23.69
CA TRP A 106 19.05 2.58 -22.88
C TRP A 106 17.64 2.49 -22.32
N ARG A 107 17.25 1.30 -21.96
CA ARG A 107 16.04 0.99 -21.21
C ARG A 107 16.41 0.34 -19.89
N GLU A 108 15.52 0.47 -18.93
CA GLU A 108 15.65 -0.13 -17.62
C GLU A 108 14.46 -1.03 -17.32
N ALA A 109 14.74 -2.11 -16.60
CA ALA A 109 13.72 -2.90 -15.94
C ALA A 109 13.79 -2.65 -14.42
N VAL A 110 12.72 -2.96 -13.73
CA VAL A 110 12.64 -2.93 -12.26
C VAL A 110 12.30 -4.32 -11.76
N MET A 111 12.92 -4.73 -10.65
CA MET A 111 12.63 -5.97 -9.93
C MET A 111 12.66 -5.72 -8.43
N PHE A 112 11.68 -6.26 -7.73
CA PHE A 112 11.72 -6.35 -6.28
C PHE A 112 12.54 -7.56 -5.85
N GLY A 113 13.16 -7.48 -4.68
CA GLY A 113 13.92 -8.58 -4.12
C GLY A 113 13.63 -8.80 -2.65
N ASP A 114 13.92 -10.00 -2.19
CA ASP A 114 13.92 -10.35 -0.78
C ASP A 114 15.29 -10.04 -0.19
N ILE A 115 15.33 -9.55 1.04
CA ILE A 115 16.58 -9.24 1.73
C ILE A 115 17.02 -10.44 2.55
N LEU A 116 18.26 -10.86 2.33
CA LEU A 116 18.91 -11.98 2.99
C LEU A 116 20.11 -11.50 3.80
N LYS A 117 20.45 -12.27 4.80
CA LYS A 117 21.73 -12.18 5.50
C LYS A 117 22.85 -12.83 4.66
N PRO A 118 24.13 -12.56 4.94
CA PRO A 118 25.26 -13.14 4.21
C PRO A 118 25.29 -14.69 4.21
N ASP A 119 24.72 -15.31 5.24
CA ASP A 119 24.59 -16.76 5.36
C ASP A 119 23.44 -17.36 4.52
N GLY A 120 22.69 -16.53 3.80
CA GLY A 120 21.53 -16.90 2.99
C GLY A 120 20.21 -16.96 3.78
N GLY A 121 20.23 -16.74 5.08
CA GLY A 121 19.02 -16.65 5.90
C GLY A 121 18.19 -15.39 5.54
N ILE A 122 16.86 -15.48 5.70
CA ILE A 122 15.97 -14.34 5.51
C ILE A 122 16.31 -13.27 6.55
N TYR A 123 16.46 -12.01 6.09
CA TYR A 123 16.64 -10.90 7.00
C TYR A 123 15.31 -10.53 7.70
N GLU A 124 15.33 -10.48 9.02
CA GLU A 124 14.12 -10.29 9.85
C GLU A 124 13.49 -8.91 9.71
N GLY A 125 14.25 -7.92 9.24
CA GLY A 125 13.79 -6.55 8.99
C GLY A 125 13.11 -6.33 7.63
N ASP A 126 13.06 -7.35 6.79
CA ASP A 126 12.44 -7.25 5.47
C ASP A 126 10.90 -7.24 5.55
N SER A 127 10.30 -6.10 5.20
CA SER A 127 8.85 -5.92 5.15
C SER A 127 8.17 -6.85 4.13
N ARG A 128 8.81 -7.10 2.99
CA ARG A 128 8.31 -8.00 1.94
C ARG A 128 8.28 -9.44 2.44
N ALA A 129 9.32 -9.86 3.16
CA ALA A 129 9.38 -11.17 3.80
C ALA A 129 8.33 -11.33 4.91
N ALA A 130 7.99 -10.26 5.64
CA ALA A 130 6.91 -10.29 6.63
C ALA A 130 5.56 -10.64 5.98
N LEU A 131 5.22 -10.03 4.83
CA LEU A 131 4.02 -10.40 4.08
C LEU A 131 4.07 -11.85 3.58
N LYS A 132 5.19 -12.27 3.00
CA LYS A 132 5.37 -13.66 2.52
C LYS A 132 5.17 -14.70 3.64
N ARG A 133 5.70 -14.44 4.85
CA ARG A 133 5.49 -15.33 6.01
C ARG A 133 4.01 -15.47 6.35
N ASN A 134 3.26 -14.37 6.38
CA ASN A 134 1.83 -14.41 6.69
C ASN A 134 1.02 -15.14 5.60
N LEU A 135 1.35 -14.93 4.32
CA LEU A 135 0.72 -15.65 3.21
C LEU A 135 0.96 -17.17 3.31
N LEU A 136 2.20 -17.58 3.58
CA LEU A 136 2.55 -18.99 3.75
C LEU A 136 1.87 -19.61 4.97
N ARG A 137 1.86 -18.90 6.12
CA ARG A 137 1.18 -19.34 7.35
C ARG A 137 -0.31 -19.57 7.09
N ALA A 138 -0.97 -18.58 6.50
CA ALA A 138 -2.39 -18.63 6.21
C ALA A 138 -2.76 -19.73 5.20
N ARG A 139 -1.93 -19.94 4.17
CA ARG A 139 -2.06 -21.05 3.23
C ARG A 139 -1.95 -22.42 3.93
N LYS A 140 -0.95 -22.57 4.80
CA LYS A 140 -0.73 -23.81 5.55
C LYS A 140 -1.87 -24.11 6.52
N GLU A 141 -2.39 -23.10 7.19
CA GLU A 141 -3.38 -23.25 8.27
C GLU A 141 -4.81 -23.43 7.72
N PHE A 142 -5.20 -22.66 6.71
CA PHE A 142 -6.58 -22.63 6.23
C PHE A 142 -6.76 -23.22 4.83
N GLY A 143 -5.67 -23.52 4.13
CA GLY A 143 -5.69 -24.15 2.82
C GLY A 143 -6.23 -23.28 1.69
N PHE A 144 -6.29 -21.95 1.87
CA PHE A 144 -6.50 -21.05 0.72
C PHE A 144 -5.16 -20.79 0.02
N ASP A 145 -5.20 -20.55 -1.27
CA ASP A 145 -4.01 -20.44 -2.10
C ASP A 145 -3.68 -19.00 -2.51
N ASP A 146 -4.63 -18.08 -2.33
CA ASP A 146 -4.43 -16.69 -2.68
C ASP A 146 -5.19 -15.73 -1.75
N PHE A 147 -4.54 -14.62 -1.41
CA PHE A 147 -5.12 -13.45 -0.77
C PHE A 147 -5.07 -12.32 -1.78
N LYS A 148 -6.22 -11.93 -2.32
CA LYS A 148 -6.31 -10.88 -3.32
C LYS A 148 -6.66 -9.55 -2.70
N CYS A 149 -5.93 -8.53 -3.13
CA CYS A 149 -6.06 -7.16 -2.66
C CYS A 149 -6.19 -6.19 -3.84
N GLY A 150 -6.99 -5.14 -3.67
CA GLY A 150 -7.11 -4.00 -4.58
C GLY A 150 -7.10 -2.72 -3.75
N PRO A 151 -5.96 -2.05 -3.61
CA PRO A 151 -5.88 -0.77 -2.92
C PRO A 151 -6.30 0.37 -3.85
N GLU A 152 -7.05 1.32 -3.31
CA GLU A 152 -7.40 2.61 -3.89
C GLU A 152 -6.46 3.64 -3.26
N LEU A 153 -5.38 4.02 -3.98
CA LEU A 153 -4.37 4.95 -3.47
C LEU A 153 -4.69 6.38 -3.91
N GLU A 154 -5.32 7.14 -3.05
CA GLU A 154 -5.56 8.56 -3.27
C GLU A 154 -4.28 9.39 -3.11
N PHE A 155 -4.18 10.48 -3.87
CA PHE A 155 -3.01 11.37 -3.84
C PHE A 155 -3.39 12.79 -4.20
N PHE A 156 -2.53 13.75 -3.82
CA PHE A 156 -2.68 15.14 -4.20
C PHE A 156 -1.66 15.54 -5.27
N ILE A 157 -2.06 16.43 -6.16
CA ILE A 157 -1.18 17.09 -7.14
C ILE A 157 -1.13 18.59 -6.84
N PHE A 158 0.09 19.10 -6.66
CA PHE A 158 0.37 20.51 -6.43
C PHE A 158 1.33 21.09 -7.48
N PRO A 159 1.30 22.41 -7.70
CA PRO A 159 2.31 23.07 -8.54
C PRO A 159 3.72 23.06 -7.93
N SER A 160 3.84 22.89 -6.61
CA SER A 160 5.09 22.99 -5.87
C SER A 160 5.21 21.93 -4.77
N SER A 161 6.44 21.54 -4.45
CA SER A 161 6.77 20.67 -3.31
C SER A 161 6.86 21.42 -1.97
N ARG A 162 6.70 22.75 -1.97
CA ARG A 162 6.91 23.59 -0.79
C ARG A 162 5.63 23.89 -0.04
N GLU A 163 4.54 24.07 -0.78
CA GLU A 163 3.25 24.46 -0.22
C GLU A 163 2.13 23.62 -0.85
N PRO A 164 1.18 23.10 -0.05
CA PRO A 164 0.07 22.31 -0.54
C PRO A 164 -1.08 23.20 -1.05
N VAL A 165 -0.77 24.06 -2.03
CA VAL A 165 -1.74 24.95 -2.67
C VAL A 165 -2.28 24.25 -3.92
N PRO A 166 -3.57 23.85 -3.95
CA PRO A 166 -4.16 23.17 -5.10
C PRO A 166 -4.36 24.14 -6.28
N ALA A 167 -4.34 23.59 -7.49
CA ALA A 167 -4.53 24.36 -8.73
C ALA A 167 -5.99 24.41 -9.19
N ASP A 168 -6.89 23.70 -8.52
CA ASP A 168 -8.32 23.63 -8.83
C ASP A 168 -9.21 23.60 -7.58
N GLN A 169 -10.52 23.55 -7.82
CA GLN A 169 -11.53 23.37 -6.79
C GLN A 169 -11.80 21.86 -6.61
N GLY A 170 -12.12 21.45 -5.39
CA GLY A 170 -12.53 20.07 -5.11
C GLY A 170 -13.90 19.74 -5.71
N GLY A 171 -14.18 18.46 -5.76
CA GLY A 171 -15.47 17.92 -6.20
C GLY A 171 -15.33 16.52 -6.74
N TYR A 172 -16.05 15.59 -6.13
CA TYR A 172 -16.06 14.20 -6.55
C TYR A 172 -16.54 14.08 -8.00
N PHE A 173 -15.75 13.42 -8.86
CA PHE A 173 -15.93 13.33 -10.33
C PHE A 173 -15.87 14.68 -11.07
N PHE A 174 -15.38 15.73 -10.45
CA PHE A 174 -15.21 17.01 -11.11
C PHE A 174 -14.19 16.87 -12.27
N SER A 175 -14.49 17.44 -13.44
CA SER A 175 -13.53 17.49 -14.55
C SER A 175 -12.54 18.64 -14.37
N GLY A 176 -11.84 18.61 -13.23
CA GLY A 176 -10.82 19.57 -12.85
C GLY A 176 -9.53 19.44 -13.63
N ARG A 177 -8.47 20.05 -13.11
CA ARG A 177 -7.14 20.02 -13.73
C ARG A 177 -6.49 18.61 -13.58
N HIS A 178 -5.45 18.38 -14.36
CA HIS A 178 -4.57 17.20 -14.29
C HIS A 178 -5.21 15.85 -14.64
N GLY A 179 -6.37 15.85 -15.33
CA GLY A 179 -6.96 14.62 -15.88
C GLY A 179 -6.07 13.94 -16.90
N GLU A 180 -5.31 14.71 -17.69
CA GLU A 180 -4.30 14.21 -18.63
C GLU A 180 -3.15 13.49 -17.92
N VAL A 181 -2.73 13.97 -16.75
CA VAL A 181 -1.68 13.32 -15.93
C VAL A 181 -2.14 11.94 -15.47
N ARG A 182 -3.37 11.81 -14.95
CA ARG A 182 -3.94 10.52 -14.53
C ARG A 182 -3.99 9.54 -15.71
N LYS A 183 -4.43 9.98 -16.90
CA LYS A 183 -4.48 9.14 -18.10
C LYS A 183 -3.10 8.71 -18.55
N GLU A 184 -2.09 9.59 -18.49
CA GLU A 184 -0.72 9.23 -18.82
C GLU A 184 -0.16 8.20 -17.82
N VAL A 185 -0.39 8.36 -16.53
CA VAL A 185 -0.03 7.35 -15.51
C VAL A 185 -0.65 6.00 -15.84
N GLN A 186 -1.96 5.94 -16.15
CA GLN A 186 -2.63 4.69 -16.53
C GLN A 186 -2.01 4.04 -17.76
N LEU A 187 -1.76 4.83 -18.82
CA LEU A 187 -1.15 4.31 -20.06
C LEU A 187 0.24 3.74 -19.82
N LEU A 188 1.03 4.39 -18.96
CA LEU A 188 2.38 3.91 -18.61
C LEU A 188 2.32 2.66 -17.74
N LEU A 189 1.40 2.58 -16.76
CA LEU A 189 1.13 1.38 -15.97
C LEU A 189 0.71 0.20 -16.87
N HIS A 190 -0.20 0.42 -17.84
CA HIS A 190 -0.60 -0.62 -18.80
C HIS A 190 0.58 -1.12 -19.63
N ARG A 191 1.52 -0.25 -20.03
CA ARG A 191 2.76 -0.67 -20.69
C ARG A 191 3.65 -1.53 -19.82
N MET A 192 3.54 -1.41 -18.49
CA MET A 192 4.23 -2.24 -17.51
C MET A 192 3.42 -3.50 -17.13
N GLY A 193 2.25 -3.73 -17.75
CA GLY A 193 1.34 -4.85 -17.47
C GLY A 193 0.55 -4.69 -16.17
N ILE A 194 0.45 -3.49 -15.65
CA ILE A 194 -0.35 -3.17 -14.48
C ILE A 194 -1.71 -2.66 -14.94
N ALA A 195 -2.77 -3.39 -14.61
CA ALA A 195 -4.13 -3.03 -15.00
C ALA A 195 -4.74 -2.02 -14.05
N THR A 196 -5.41 -1.01 -14.59
CA THR A 196 -6.24 -0.05 -13.88
C THR A 196 -7.71 -0.23 -14.25
N GLU A 197 -8.64 0.26 -13.45
CA GLU A 197 -10.08 0.19 -13.73
C GLU A 197 -10.62 1.53 -14.25
N TYR A 198 -10.44 2.61 -13.48
CA TYR A 198 -10.82 3.99 -13.85
C TYR A 198 -9.98 5.01 -13.07
N ASP A 199 -10.17 6.29 -13.36
CA ASP A 199 -9.59 7.40 -12.63
C ASP A 199 -10.63 8.51 -12.43
N HIS A 200 -10.48 9.26 -11.35
CA HIS A 200 -11.34 10.39 -11.10
C HIS A 200 -10.68 11.46 -10.21
N HIS A 201 -11.32 12.62 -10.18
CA HIS A 201 -11.03 13.66 -9.22
C HIS A 201 -11.76 13.35 -7.92
N GLU A 202 -11.08 13.52 -6.80
CA GLU A 202 -11.60 13.31 -5.46
C GLU A 202 -12.30 14.56 -4.88
N ALA A 203 -12.85 14.42 -3.67
CA ALA A 203 -13.63 15.47 -3.04
C ALA A 203 -12.81 16.73 -2.71
N ALA A 204 -11.55 16.59 -2.29
CA ALA A 204 -10.70 17.74 -1.97
C ALA A 204 -10.07 18.39 -3.20
N PRO A 205 -9.79 19.71 -3.17
CA PRO A 205 -9.05 20.37 -4.24
C PRO A 205 -7.70 19.73 -4.49
N GLY A 206 -7.38 19.45 -5.76
CA GLY A 206 -6.14 18.81 -6.18
C GLY A 206 -5.97 17.36 -5.76
N GLN A 207 -7.03 16.70 -5.29
CA GLN A 207 -7.02 15.30 -4.89
C GLN A 207 -7.50 14.41 -6.04
N HIS A 208 -6.80 13.29 -6.24
CA HIS A 208 -7.01 12.38 -7.37
C HIS A 208 -6.90 10.93 -6.93
N GLU A 209 -7.55 10.04 -7.71
CA GLU A 209 -7.48 8.60 -7.55
C GLU A 209 -7.36 7.90 -8.90
N ILE A 210 -6.65 6.78 -8.91
CA ILE A 210 -6.58 5.82 -10.02
C ILE A 210 -6.70 4.42 -9.42
N ASP A 211 -7.79 3.73 -9.76
CA ASP A 211 -8.08 2.42 -9.22
C ASP A 211 -7.26 1.34 -9.89
N LEU A 212 -6.55 0.59 -9.08
CA LEU A 212 -5.80 -0.57 -9.51
C LEU A 212 -6.69 -1.81 -9.51
N ARG A 213 -6.62 -2.60 -10.59
CA ARG A 213 -7.28 -3.92 -10.59
C ARG A 213 -6.62 -4.84 -9.56
N TYR A 214 -7.42 -5.53 -8.77
CA TYR A 214 -6.94 -6.42 -7.71
C TYR A 214 -6.01 -7.53 -8.22
N GLU A 215 -4.97 -7.83 -7.43
CA GLU A 215 -4.00 -8.91 -7.67
C GLU A 215 -3.69 -9.67 -6.37
N SER A 216 -2.87 -10.71 -6.46
CA SER A 216 -2.31 -11.40 -5.29
C SER A 216 -1.54 -10.41 -4.40
N ALA A 217 -1.69 -10.52 -3.10
CA ALA A 217 -1.25 -9.49 -2.16
C ALA A 217 0.23 -9.10 -2.28
N LEU A 218 1.13 -10.06 -2.53
CA LEU A 218 2.55 -9.75 -2.71
C LEU A 218 2.79 -8.93 -3.98
N GLU A 219 2.21 -9.35 -5.10
CA GLU A 219 2.29 -8.63 -6.36
C GLU A 219 1.64 -7.25 -6.24
N MET A 220 0.49 -7.14 -5.56
CA MET A 220 -0.18 -5.88 -5.32
C MET A 220 0.64 -4.93 -4.45
N ALA A 221 1.39 -5.43 -3.46
CA ALA A 221 2.29 -4.59 -2.67
C ALA A 221 3.44 -4.03 -3.53
N ASP A 222 4.05 -4.87 -4.39
CA ASP A 222 5.06 -4.44 -5.36
C ASP A 222 4.47 -3.39 -6.34
N ILE A 223 3.25 -3.63 -6.86
CA ILE A 223 2.53 -2.71 -7.74
C ILE A 223 2.22 -1.38 -7.04
N GLY A 224 1.76 -1.39 -5.79
CA GLY A 224 1.46 -0.18 -5.04
C GLY A 224 2.68 0.72 -4.82
N MET A 225 3.87 0.13 -4.63
CA MET A 225 5.13 0.89 -4.61
C MET A 225 5.45 1.50 -5.97
N LEU A 226 5.33 0.72 -7.06
CA LEU A 226 5.53 1.22 -8.42
C LEU A 226 4.51 2.30 -8.80
N PHE A 227 3.26 2.14 -8.38
CA PHE A 227 2.21 3.14 -8.60
C PHE A 227 2.61 4.49 -7.99
N ARG A 228 3.03 4.53 -6.72
CA ARG A 228 3.50 5.76 -6.08
C ARG A 228 4.70 6.39 -6.83
N TYR A 229 5.64 5.56 -7.26
CA TYR A 229 6.77 6.00 -8.06
C TYR A 229 6.31 6.59 -9.41
N MET A 230 5.39 5.92 -10.12
CA MET A 230 4.89 6.35 -11.43
C MET A 230 4.14 7.67 -11.35
N VAL A 231 3.22 7.81 -10.38
CA VAL A 231 2.50 9.07 -10.15
C VAL A 231 3.46 10.23 -9.92
N LYS A 232 4.42 10.08 -8.99
CA LYS A 232 5.42 11.11 -8.71
C LYS A 232 6.30 11.41 -9.92
N LYS A 233 6.69 10.40 -10.70
CA LYS A 233 7.52 10.55 -11.90
C LYS A 233 6.80 11.32 -12.99
N VAL A 234 5.55 10.95 -13.29
CA VAL A 234 4.77 11.63 -14.33
C VAL A 234 4.45 13.07 -13.94
N CYS A 235 4.01 13.31 -12.70
CA CYS A 235 3.79 14.67 -12.21
C CYS A 235 5.04 15.54 -12.39
N ARG A 236 6.22 15.02 -12.03
CA ARG A 236 7.49 15.75 -12.20
C ARG A 236 7.79 16.06 -13.67
N MET A 237 7.46 15.18 -14.61
CA MET A 237 7.63 15.42 -16.04
C MET A 237 6.73 16.56 -16.55
N HIS A 238 5.58 16.79 -15.90
CA HIS A 238 4.68 17.91 -16.16
C HIS A 238 4.99 19.18 -15.34
N GLY A 239 6.12 19.20 -14.61
CA GLY A 239 6.45 20.32 -13.74
C GLY A 239 5.56 20.45 -12.49
N LEU A 240 4.91 19.34 -12.11
CA LEU A 240 4.00 19.22 -10.98
C LEU A 240 4.61 18.38 -9.86
N TYR A 241 4.00 18.43 -8.68
CA TYR A 241 4.38 17.67 -7.51
C TYR A 241 3.23 16.81 -7.02
N ALA A 242 3.44 15.51 -6.90
CA ALA A 242 2.49 14.58 -6.29
C ALA A 242 2.92 14.15 -4.89
N THR A 243 1.96 14.06 -3.98
CA THR A 243 2.18 13.55 -2.62
C THR A 243 1.10 12.55 -2.21
N PHE A 244 1.50 11.55 -1.46
CA PHE A 244 0.63 10.59 -0.77
C PHE A 244 0.47 10.93 0.72
N MET A 245 0.76 12.17 1.10
CA MET A 245 0.55 12.67 2.45
C MET A 245 -0.93 12.53 2.85
N PRO A 246 -1.26 11.92 4.00
CA PRO A 246 -2.65 11.62 4.37
C PRO A 246 -3.56 12.85 4.49
N LYS A 247 -3.03 13.97 4.96
CA LYS A 247 -3.79 15.23 5.14
C LYS A 247 -2.90 16.43 4.87
N PRO A 248 -2.71 16.85 3.62
CA PRO A 248 -1.88 18.02 3.33
C PRO A 248 -2.59 19.37 3.54
N ILE A 249 -3.95 19.42 3.42
CA ILE A 249 -4.72 20.66 3.44
C ILE A 249 -5.68 20.67 4.63
N ASN A 250 -5.62 21.71 5.46
CA ASN A 250 -6.57 21.92 6.54
C ASN A 250 -8.01 22.15 6.00
N GLY A 251 -8.99 21.60 6.72
CA GLY A 251 -10.41 21.81 6.36
C GLY A 251 -10.88 21.05 5.11
N GLN A 252 -10.02 20.23 4.46
CA GLN A 252 -10.36 19.42 3.29
C GLN A 252 -10.33 17.93 3.63
N ASN A 253 -10.88 17.08 2.75
CA ASN A 253 -10.70 15.63 2.86
C ASN A 253 -9.21 15.26 2.75
N GLY A 254 -8.80 14.14 3.35
CA GLY A 254 -7.45 13.60 3.25
C GLY A 254 -7.42 12.35 2.38
N SER A 255 -6.23 11.92 1.97
CA SER A 255 -6.02 10.73 1.15
C SER A 255 -6.12 9.44 1.95
N GLY A 256 -6.98 8.54 1.49
CA GLY A 256 -7.11 7.17 1.96
C GLY A 256 -6.39 6.17 1.06
N MET A 257 -6.18 4.99 1.60
CA MET A 257 -5.89 3.78 0.85
C MET A 257 -6.91 2.72 1.26
N HIS A 258 -8.08 2.76 0.62
CA HIS A 258 -9.09 1.74 0.87
C HIS A 258 -8.60 0.42 0.29
N VAL A 259 -8.64 -0.66 1.07
CA VAL A 259 -8.12 -1.95 0.62
C VAL A 259 -9.24 -2.95 0.48
N HIS A 260 -9.58 -3.28 -0.76
CA HIS A 260 -10.46 -4.40 -1.09
C HIS A 260 -9.73 -5.71 -0.86
N GLN A 261 -10.39 -6.66 -0.22
CA GLN A 261 -9.79 -7.92 0.22
C GLN A 261 -10.71 -9.11 -0.04
N SER A 262 -10.13 -10.22 -0.46
CA SER A 262 -10.82 -11.51 -0.58
C SER A 262 -9.84 -12.69 -0.52
N LEU A 263 -10.30 -13.84 -0.01
CA LEU A 263 -9.53 -15.09 0.06
C LEU A 263 -9.99 -16.06 -1.03
N TRP A 264 -9.05 -16.78 -1.62
CA TRP A 264 -9.32 -17.63 -2.79
C TRP A 264 -8.74 -19.04 -2.62
N LYS A 265 -9.41 -20.02 -3.26
CA LYS A 265 -8.92 -21.40 -3.37
C LYS A 265 -9.36 -22.00 -4.72
N GLY A 266 -8.39 -22.52 -5.48
CA GLY A 266 -8.66 -23.11 -6.80
C GLY A 266 -9.39 -22.18 -7.76
N GLY A 267 -9.10 -20.88 -7.73
CA GLY A 267 -9.77 -19.86 -8.56
C GLY A 267 -11.17 -19.47 -8.10
N ARG A 268 -11.65 -20.00 -6.95
CA ARG A 268 -12.95 -19.67 -6.34
C ARG A 268 -12.77 -18.65 -5.21
N ASN A 269 -13.61 -17.64 -5.19
CA ASN A 269 -13.68 -16.66 -4.11
C ASN A 269 -14.36 -17.29 -2.88
N LEU A 270 -13.65 -17.38 -1.75
CA LEU A 270 -14.14 -17.99 -0.51
C LEU A 270 -15.03 -17.05 0.32
N PHE A 271 -15.09 -15.77 -0.03
CA PHE A 271 -15.94 -14.81 0.67
C PHE A 271 -17.40 -14.91 0.25
N PHE A 272 -17.66 -15.44 -0.96
CA PHE A 272 -19.03 -15.57 -1.47
C PHE A 272 -19.75 -16.79 -0.92
N GLU A 273 -21.01 -16.60 -0.50
CA GLU A 273 -21.99 -17.64 -0.22
C GLU A 273 -23.40 -17.21 -0.66
N LYS A 274 -23.99 -17.94 -1.59
CA LYS A 274 -25.26 -17.55 -2.26
C LYS A 274 -26.37 -17.22 -1.27
N ASN A 275 -26.54 -18.04 -0.22
CA ASN A 275 -27.60 -17.92 0.77
C ASN A 275 -27.11 -17.36 2.12
N GLY A 276 -25.86 -16.93 2.18
CA GLY A 276 -25.30 -16.29 3.37
C GLY A 276 -25.85 -14.86 3.57
N PRO A 277 -25.89 -14.36 4.81
CA PRO A 277 -26.22 -12.96 5.07
C PRO A 277 -25.29 -12.04 4.26
N TYR A 278 -25.88 -11.08 3.54
CA TYR A 278 -25.14 -10.17 2.63
C TYR A 278 -24.33 -10.90 1.53
N HIS A 279 -24.71 -12.13 1.17
CA HIS A 279 -23.94 -13.03 0.30
C HIS A 279 -22.52 -13.33 0.79
N LEU A 280 -22.25 -13.14 2.08
CA LEU A 280 -20.98 -13.45 2.70
C LEU A 280 -20.97 -14.85 3.33
N SER A 281 -19.91 -15.59 3.06
CA SER A 281 -19.66 -16.88 3.71
C SER A 281 -19.36 -16.70 5.22
N LEU A 282 -19.50 -17.78 5.98
CA LEU A 282 -19.11 -17.78 7.40
C LEU A 282 -17.60 -17.43 7.56
N LEU A 283 -16.78 -17.89 6.63
CA LEU A 283 -15.34 -17.55 6.61
C LEU A 283 -15.13 -16.05 6.46
N ALA A 284 -15.81 -15.39 5.50
CA ALA A 284 -15.72 -13.94 5.30
C ALA A 284 -16.17 -13.17 6.54
N ARG A 285 -17.27 -13.57 7.16
CA ARG A 285 -17.79 -12.94 8.38
C ARG A 285 -16.81 -13.06 9.57
N ARG A 286 -16.20 -14.23 9.75
CA ARG A 286 -15.16 -14.43 10.77
C ARG A 286 -13.89 -13.63 10.49
N TYR A 287 -13.48 -13.54 9.23
CA TYR A 287 -12.37 -12.70 8.79
C TYR A 287 -12.64 -11.24 9.15
N MET A 288 -13.81 -10.71 8.79
CA MET A 288 -14.22 -9.34 9.13
C MET A 288 -14.26 -9.11 10.63
N ALA A 289 -14.80 -10.06 11.41
CA ALA A 289 -14.83 -9.97 12.87
C ALA A 289 -13.41 -9.87 13.46
N GLY A 290 -12.43 -10.59 12.90
CA GLY A 290 -11.03 -10.48 13.28
C GLY A 290 -10.46 -9.09 12.98
N VAL A 291 -10.67 -8.58 11.77
CA VAL A 291 -10.22 -7.23 11.37
C VAL A 291 -10.84 -6.16 12.26
N MET A 292 -12.11 -6.27 12.62
CA MET A 292 -12.79 -5.32 13.52
C MET A 292 -12.30 -5.45 14.97
N THR A 293 -12.10 -6.68 15.46
CA THR A 293 -11.64 -6.91 16.83
C THR A 293 -10.29 -6.26 17.10
N HIS A 294 -9.37 -6.37 16.15
CA HIS A 294 -8.01 -5.86 16.23
C HIS A 294 -7.81 -4.50 15.55
N ALA A 295 -8.89 -3.79 15.18
CA ALA A 295 -8.83 -2.52 14.44
C ALA A 295 -7.90 -1.49 15.08
N ARG A 296 -7.97 -1.33 16.40
CA ARG A 296 -7.13 -0.38 17.15
C ARG A 296 -5.67 -0.81 17.19
N GLU A 297 -5.41 -2.12 17.25
CA GLU A 297 -4.08 -2.69 17.35
C GLU A 297 -3.28 -2.52 16.05
N ILE A 298 -3.95 -2.65 14.89
CA ILE A 298 -3.32 -2.49 13.58
C ILE A 298 -3.24 -1.03 13.11
N SER A 299 -3.89 -0.08 13.81
CA SER A 299 -3.95 1.33 13.39
C SER A 299 -2.57 1.96 13.23
N GLY A 300 -1.60 1.66 14.10
CA GLY A 300 -0.23 2.18 14.01
C GLY A 300 0.56 1.68 12.80
N VAL A 301 0.10 0.60 12.14
CA VAL A 301 0.66 0.07 10.89
C VAL A 301 -0.07 0.65 9.67
N LEU A 302 -1.40 0.78 9.75
CA LEU A 302 -2.24 1.26 8.64
C LEU A 302 -2.18 2.78 8.46
N SER A 303 -1.97 3.50 9.55
CA SER A 303 -1.95 4.97 9.64
C SER A 303 -0.74 5.39 10.48
N PRO A 304 0.49 5.26 9.93
CA PRO A 304 1.72 5.25 10.73
C PRO A 304 2.34 6.63 10.95
N TRP A 305 1.68 7.73 10.56
CA TRP A 305 2.22 9.08 10.68
C TRP A 305 1.39 9.94 11.64
N VAL A 306 1.99 10.96 12.25
CA VAL A 306 1.20 11.95 13.01
C VAL A 306 0.11 12.53 12.13
N ASN A 307 0.43 12.83 10.88
CA ASN A 307 -0.49 13.37 9.88
C ASN A 307 -1.65 12.41 9.51
N SER A 308 -1.48 11.10 9.67
CA SER A 308 -2.54 10.11 9.45
C SER A 308 -3.78 10.40 10.32
N TYR A 309 -3.57 10.87 11.54
CA TYR A 309 -4.64 11.16 12.52
C TYR A 309 -5.29 12.53 12.29
N LYS A 310 -4.75 13.35 11.40
CA LYS A 310 -5.43 14.56 10.88
C LYS A 310 -6.47 14.20 9.81
N ARG A 311 -6.32 13.01 9.17
CA ARG A 311 -7.32 12.44 8.27
C ARG A 311 -8.42 11.71 9.04
N LEU A 312 -8.07 10.91 10.05
CA LEU A 312 -9.00 10.06 10.81
C LEU A 312 -9.81 10.88 11.85
N ILE A 313 -10.50 11.92 11.38
CA ILE A 313 -11.36 12.79 12.18
C ILE A 313 -12.78 12.85 11.61
N GLU A 314 -13.75 13.12 12.48
CA GLU A 314 -15.16 13.23 12.07
C GLU A 314 -15.41 14.32 11.03
N GLY A 315 -16.30 14.02 10.07
CA GLY A 315 -16.76 14.99 9.06
C GLY A 315 -15.97 15.00 7.76
N TYR A 316 -15.00 14.10 7.55
CA TYR A 316 -14.12 14.08 6.37
C TYR A 316 -14.04 12.70 5.68
N GLU A 317 -15.14 12.00 5.57
CA GLU A 317 -15.26 10.70 4.86
C GLU A 317 -14.23 9.62 5.23
N ALA A 318 -13.55 9.79 6.36
CA ALA A 318 -12.60 8.82 6.92
C ALA A 318 -13.22 8.09 8.12
N PRO A 319 -12.95 6.79 8.31
CA PRO A 319 -13.53 6.07 9.43
C PRO A 319 -12.89 6.49 10.76
N VAL A 320 -13.73 6.82 11.72
CA VAL A 320 -13.34 7.08 13.12
C VAL A 320 -13.83 5.94 14.02
N TYR A 321 -14.92 5.31 13.61
CA TYR A 321 -15.64 4.29 14.38
C TYR A 321 -15.46 2.90 13.77
N VAL A 322 -15.20 1.91 14.62
CA VAL A 322 -15.07 0.51 14.21
C VAL A 322 -16.47 -0.09 14.04
N ALA A 323 -17.00 0.02 12.85
CA ALA A 323 -18.28 -0.52 12.43
C ALA A 323 -18.18 -1.05 11.00
N TRP A 324 -19.16 -1.84 10.55
CA TRP A 324 -19.26 -2.26 9.17
C TRP A 324 -20.68 -2.03 8.61
N GLY A 325 -20.77 -1.90 7.29
CA GLY A 325 -22.05 -1.75 6.59
C GLY A 325 -21.89 -1.90 5.08
N GLN A 326 -23.00 -1.96 4.35
CA GLN A 326 -23.00 -1.97 2.88
C GLN A 326 -23.03 -0.56 2.29
N LYS A 327 -23.88 0.31 2.85
CA LYS A 327 -24.13 1.66 2.32
C LYS A 327 -23.44 2.77 3.10
N ASN A 328 -22.89 2.44 4.27
CA ASN A 328 -22.25 3.42 5.15
C ASN A 328 -20.79 3.66 4.76
N ARG A 329 -20.52 4.80 4.10
CA ARG A 329 -19.15 5.21 3.70
C ARG A 329 -18.28 5.67 4.86
N SER A 330 -18.84 5.94 6.05
CA SER A 330 -18.08 6.27 7.25
C SER A 330 -17.69 5.04 8.07
N ALA A 331 -18.09 3.83 7.64
CA ALA A 331 -17.77 2.59 8.31
C ALA A 331 -16.28 2.21 8.13
N TYR A 332 -15.72 1.53 9.12
CA TYR A 332 -14.36 0.98 9.10
C TYR A 332 -14.20 -0.11 8.03
N ILE A 333 -15.23 -0.98 7.90
CA ILE A 333 -15.33 -1.96 6.81
C ILE A 333 -16.62 -1.70 6.03
N ARG A 334 -16.49 -1.54 4.72
CA ARG A 334 -17.61 -1.55 3.80
C ARG A 334 -17.68 -2.90 3.07
N VAL A 335 -18.88 -3.43 2.91
CA VAL A 335 -19.13 -4.61 2.08
C VAL A 335 -19.87 -4.14 0.83
N PRO A 336 -19.20 -4.04 -0.34
CA PRO A 336 -19.87 -3.68 -1.59
C PRO A 336 -21.05 -4.60 -1.89
N GLU A 337 -22.16 -4.02 -2.37
CA GLU A 337 -23.39 -4.77 -2.66
C GLU A 337 -23.15 -5.83 -3.75
N TYR A 338 -23.62 -7.05 -3.52
CA TYR A 338 -23.51 -8.14 -4.47
C TYR A 338 -24.37 -7.87 -5.72
N GLN A 339 -23.80 -8.10 -6.88
CA GLN A 339 -24.50 -8.09 -8.16
C GLN A 339 -24.68 -9.52 -8.66
N PRO A 340 -25.87 -9.94 -9.11
CA PRO A 340 -26.10 -11.29 -9.63
C PRO A 340 -25.12 -11.67 -10.74
N GLY A 341 -24.51 -12.86 -10.62
CA GLY A 341 -23.48 -13.35 -11.54
C GLY A 341 -22.07 -12.79 -11.32
N LYS A 342 -21.87 -12.00 -10.27
CA LYS A 342 -20.58 -11.39 -9.90
C LYS A 342 -19.96 -11.99 -8.62
N GLU A 343 -20.11 -13.31 -8.42
CA GLU A 343 -19.61 -14.02 -7.23
C GLU A 343 -18.12 -13.77 -6.97
N ARG A 344 -17.34 -13.68 -8.06
CA ARG A 344 -15.91 -13.40 -8.00
C ARG A 344 -15.58 -12.00 -7.45
N ALA A 345 -16.52 -11.06 -7.51
CA ALA A 345 -16.34 -9.69 -7.05
C ALA A 345 -16.69 -9.49 -5.56
N THR A 346 -17.17 -10.55 -4.86
CA THR A 346 -17.46 -10.47 -3.42
C THR A 346 -16.18 -10.16 -2.63
N ARG A 347 -16.21 -9.09 -1.86
CA ARG A 347 -15.05 -8.57 -1.13
C ARG A 347 -15.48 -7.74 0.05
N ILE A 348 -14.54 -7.46 0.93
CA ILE A 348 -14.64 -6.40 1.94
C ILE A 348 -13.71 -5.26 1.56
N GLU A 349 -14.02 -4.06 1.99
CA GLU A 349 -13.22 -2.85 1.81
C GLU A 349 -12.86 -2.30 3.19
N LEU A 350 -11.59 -2.37 3.55
CA LEU A 350 -11.06 -1.73 4.77
C LEU A 350 -10.66 -0.29 4.45
N ARG A 351 -11.24 0.69 5.18
CA ARG A 351 -11.17 2.11 4.80
C ARG A 351 -10.21 2.96 5.62
N ALA A 352 -9.60 2.41 6.68
CA ALA A 352 -8.79 3.19 7.62
C ALA A 352 -7.36 3.46 7.17
N ALA A 353 -6.77 2.60 6.33
CA ALA A 353 -5.40 2.78 5.90
C ALA A 353 -5.21 4.06 5.07
N ASP A 354 -4.01 4.63 5.10
CA ASP A 354 -3.62 5.73 4.24
C ASP A 354 -2.52 5.34 3.24
N PRO A 355 -2.37 6.07 2.12
CA PRO A 355 -1.46 5.69 1.04
C PRO A 355 0.02 5.91 1.37
N ALA A 356 0.33 6.46 2.54
CA ALA A 356 1.70 6.65 3.02
C ALA A 356 2.20 5.50 3.91
N CYS A 357 1.37 4.51 4.20
CA CYS A 357 1.79 3.34 4.98
C CYS A 357 2.74 2.41 4.20
N ASN A 358 3.44 1.55 4.93
CA ASN A 358 4.15 0.42 4.34
C ASN A 358 3.13 -0.63 3.89
N ILE A 359 2.87 -0.73 2.59
CA ILE A 359 1.83 -1.58 2.03
C ILE A 359 2.05 -3.07 2.33
N TYR A 360 3.31 -3.54 2.39
CA TYR A 360 3.61 -4.93 2.75
C TYR A 360 3.19 -5.23 4.19
N LEU A 361 3.55 -4.34 5.12
CA LEU A 361 3.19 -4.49 6.53
C LEU A 361 1.69 -4.33 6.74
N ALA A 362 1.04 -3.40 6.01
CA ALA A 362 -0.40 -3.20 6.05
C ALA A 362 -1.16 -4.47 5.62
N LEU A 363 -0.81 -5.06 4.48
CA LEU A 363 -1.43 -6.30 4.00
C LEU A 363 -1.10 -7.50 4.90
N ALA A 364 0.10 -7.55 5.49
CA ALA A 364 0.49 -8.60 6.43
C ALA A 364 -0.39 -8.58 7.70
N VAL A 365 -0.59 -7.41 8.33
CA VAL A 365 -1.42 -7.31 9.53
C VAL A 365 -2.90 -7.51 9.24
N MET A 366 -3.41 -7.03 8.08
CA MET A 366 -4.79 -7.28 7.66
C MET A 366 -5.07 -8.78 7.52
N LEU A 367 -4.19 -9.51 6.84
CA LEU A 367 -4.31 -10.96 6.71
C LEU A 367 -4.19 -11.68 8.06
N ALA A 368 -3.27 -11.26 8.91
CA ALA A 368 -3.04 -11.88 10.22
C ALA A 368 -4.27 -11.75 11.13
N VAL A 369 -4.82 -10.53 11.29
CA VAL A 369 -5.98 -10.31 12.15
C VAL A 369 -7.26 -10.94 11.59
N GLY A 370 -7.43 -10.93 10.27
CA GLY A 370 -8.52 -11.66 9.62
C GLY A 370 -8.41 -13.17 9.81
N SER A 371 -7.20 -13.72 9.72
CA SER A 371 -6.90 -15.13 10.00
C SER A 371 -7.15 -15.48 11.46
N GLU A 372 -6.83 -14.59 12.39
CA GLU A 372 -7.13 -14.77 13.82
C GLU A 372 -8.63 -14.87 14.08
N GLY A 373 -9.43 -14.03 13.41
CA GLY A 373 -10.90 -14.12 13.48
C GLY A 373 -11.46 -15.46 12.99
N ILE A 374 -10.86 -16.02 11.92
CA ILE A 374 -11.23 -17.36 11.43
C ILE A 374 -10.83 -18.43 12.44
N ARG A 375 -9.60 -18.37 12.96
CA ARG A 375 -9.02 -19.32 13.93
C ARG A 375 -9.81 -19.37 15.24
N LYS A 376 -10.09 -18.20 15.79
CA LYS A 376 -10.82 -18.02 17.06
C LYS A 376 -12.32 -18.10 16.90
N LYS A 377 -12.82 -18.19 15.65
CA LYS A 377 -14.24 -18.25 15.30
C LYS A 377 -15.02 -17.06 15.86
N TYR A 378 -14.46 -15.85 15.71
CA TYR A 378 -15.11 -14.63 16.18
C TYR A 378 -16.46 -14.44 15.48
N ASP A 379 -17.45 -13.95 16.23
CA ASP A 379 -18.74 -13.59 15.69
C ASP A 379 -18.73 -12.14 15.22
N LEU A 380 -19.30 -11.92 14.03
CA LEU A 380 -19.42 -10.58 13.46
C LEU A 380 -20.64 -9.88 14.09
N VAL A 381 -20.43 -8.67 14.60
CA VAL A 381 -21.52 -7.81 15.09
C VAL A 381 -22.45 -7.38 13.96
N ASP A 382 -23.64 -6.90 14.30
CA ASP A 382 -24.61 -6.40 13.31
C ASP A 382 -24.08 -5.20 12.52
N PRO A 383 -24.46 -5.04 11.25
CA PRO A 383 -24.06 -3.90 10.44
C PRO A 383 -24.70 -2.59 10.91
N VAL A 384 -24.02 -1.49 10.65
CA VAL A 384 -24.49 -0.15 10.94
C VAL A 384 -24.67 0.61 9.62
N GLU A 385 -25.93 0.74 9.19
CA GLU A 385 -26.27 1.40 7.91
C GLU A 385 -26.64 2.88 8.07
N GLU A 386 -26.75 3.35 9.30
CA GLU A 386 -27.05 4.76 9.62
C GLU A 386 -25.76 5.56 9.87
N ASN A 387 -25.87 6.88 9.82
CA ASN A 387 -24.76 7.78 10.10
C ASN A 387 -24.35 7.69 11.59
N ILE A 388 -23.21 7.11 11.85
CA ILE A 388 -22.69 6.87 13.22
C ILE A 388 -22.46 8.17 13.98
N TYR A 389 -22.13 9.26 13.30
CA TYR A 389 -21.92 10.58 13.91
C TYR A 389 -23.15 11.15 14.57
N HIS A 390 -24.35 10.76 14.12
CA HIS A 390 -25.63 11.17 14.70
C HIS A 390 -26.25 10.16 15.68
N MET A 391 -25.55 9.03 15.93
CA MET A 391 -26.01 8.03 16.90
C MET A 391 -25.82 8.52 18.34
N SER A 392 -26.83 8.26 19.19
CA SER A 392 -26.69 8.45 20.64
C SER A 392 -25.63 7.49 21.22
N GLY A 393 -24.92 7.92 22.28
CA GLY A 393 -23.93 7.08 22.93
C GLY A 393 -24.49 5.74 23.47
N THR A 394 -25.76 5.71 23.87
CA THR A 394 -26.45 4.47 24.26
C THR A 394 -26.57 3.49 23.08
N ARG A 395 -26.84 4.02 21.88
CA ARG A 395 -26.98 3.21 20.68
C ARG A 395 -25.61 2.74 20.17
N GLN A 396 -24.59 3.59 20.24
CA GLN A 396 -23.22 3.19 19.92
C GLN A 396 -22.74 2.03 20.82
N LYS A 397 -23.04 2.08 22.13
CA LYS A 397 -22.75 0.98 23.07
C LYS A 397 -23.48 -0.32 22.71
N ARG A 398 -24.73 -0.24 22.27
CA ARG A 398 -25.52 -1.41 21.85
C ARG A 398 -24.89 -2.17 20.67
N PHE A 399 -24.26 -1.45 19.72
CA PHE A 399 -23.56 -2.01 18.57
C PHE A 399 -22.07 -2.28 18.84
N ASP A 400 -21.61 -2.18 20.08
CA ASP A 400 -20.17 -2.30 20.45
C ASP A 400 -19.25 -1.45 19.57
N ILE A 401 -19.68 -0.23 19.23
CA ILE A 401 -18.93 0.68 18.37
C ILE A 401 -17.76 1.26 19.16
N ARG A 402 -16.56 0.84 18.80
CA ARG A 402 -15.31 1.35 19.38
C ARG A 402 -14.75 2.47 18.49
N VAL A 403 -14.00 3.39 19.11
CA VAL A 403 -13.32 4.49 18.42
C VAL A 403 -11.90 4.07 18.08
N LEU A 404 -11.42 4.36 16.87
CA LEU A 404 -10.02 4.21 16.50
C LEU A 404 -9.12 5.10 17.38
N PRO A 405 -7.81 4.83 17.47
CA PRO A 405 -6.88 5.72 18.15
C PRO A 405 -6.97 7.14 17.58
N ARG A 406 -6.90 8.14 18.48
CA ARG A 406 -7.06 9.56 18.10
C ARG A 406 -5.78 10.22 17.61
N ASN A 407 -4.64 9.63 17.94
CA ASN A 407 -3.31 10.11 17.55
C ASN A 407 -2.33 8.95 17.46
N LEU A 408 -1.15 9.23 16.92
CA LEU A 408 -0.10 8.23 16.73
C LEU A 408 0.39 7.65 18.05
N GLU A 409 0.49 8.45 19.12
CA GLU A 409 0.92 7.98 20.44
C GLU A 409 -0.03 6.90 20.99
N GLU A 410 -1.34 7.15 20.93
CA GLU A 410 -2.35 6.17 21.33
C GLU A 410 -2.26 4.91 20.49
N ALA A 411 -2.12 5.03 19.17
CA ALA A 411 -2.01 3.89 18.26
C ALA A 411 -0.78 3.04 18.56
N VAL A 412 0.37 3.64 18.77
CA VAL A 412 1.61 2.95 19.16
C VAL A 412 1.46 2.23 20.49
N ARG A 413 0.87 2.89 21.48
CA ARG A 413 0.63 2.30 22.81
C ARG A 413 -0.31 1.09 22.76
N VAL A 414 -1.30 1.10 21.87
CA VAL A 414 -2.21 -0.05 21.68
C VAL A 414 -1.50 -1.16 20.90
N MET A 415 -0.81 -0.81 19.80
CA MET A 415 -0.07 -1.75 18.97
C MET A 415 0.98 -2.52 19.76
N GLU A 416 1.71 -1.85 20.67
CA GLU A 416 2.80 -2.43 21.47
C GLU A 416 2.35 -3.61 22.35
N LYS A 417 1.06 -3.68 22.69
CA LYS A 417 0.47 -4.75 23.51
C LYS A 417 -0.12 -5.89 22.67
N SER A 418 -0.04 -5.79 21.35
CA SER A 418 -0.70 -6.73 20.44
C SER A 418 0.21 -7.87 20.04
N GLU A 419 -0.06 -9.05 20.56
CA GLU A 419 0.66 -10.27 20.16
C GLU A 419 0.39 -10.62 18.68
N VAL A 420 -0.83 -10.43 18.18
CA VAL A 420 -1.16 -10.74 16.78
C VAL A 420 -0.39 -9.83 15.82
N VAL A 421 -0.21 -8.56 16.14
CA VAL A 421 0.60 -7.64 15.33
C VAL A 421 2.08 -8.01 15.41
N ARG A 422 2.58 -8.32 16.62
CA ARG A 422 3.95 -8.77 16.83
C ARG A 422 4.27 -10.03 16.02
N GLU A 423 3.41 -11.05 16.05
CA GLU A 423 3.56 -12.26 15.25
C GLU A 423 3.52 -11.99 13.75
N ALA A 424 2.63 -11.08 13.30
CA ALA A 424 2.50 -10.72 11.89
C ALA A 424 3.76 -10.03 11.36
N LEU A 425 4.29 -9.08 12.11
CA LEU A 425 5.46 -8.29 11.70
C LEU A 425 6.79 -9.03 11.95
N GLY A 426 6.83 -9.88 12.98
CA GLY A 426 8.06 -10.43 13.54
C GLY A 426 8.74 -9.43 14.49
N ASP A 427 9.52 -9.94 15.43
CA ASP A 427 10.08 -9.14 16.54
C ASP A 427 10.90 -7.95 16.05
N HIS A 428 11.77 -8.15 15.06
CA HIS A 428 12.64 -7.07 14.55
C HIS A 428 11.82 -5.90 14.00
N VAL A 429 10.93 -6.18 13.02
CA VAL A 429 10.08 -5.13 12.40
C VAL A 429 9.19 -4.50 13.45
N PHE A 430 8.57 -5.28 14.33
CA PHE A 430 7.67 -4.81 15.38
C PHE A 430 8.34 -3.80 16.31
N HIS A 431 9.48 -4.16 16.91
CA HIS A 431 10.17 -3.27 17.85
C HIS A 431 10.79 -2.05 17.16
N THR A 432 11.32 -2.23 15.96
CA THR A 432 11.91 -1.12 15.18
C THR A 432 10.84 -0.11 14.76
N LEU A 433 9.66 -0.59 14.33
CA LEU A 433 8.55 0.29 13.96
C LEU A 433 8.05 1.07 15.17
N ILE A 434 7.86 0.42 16.32
CA ILE A 434 7.47 1.09 17.57
C ILE A 434 8.49 2.16 17.96
N ALA A 435 9.78 1.82 17.97
CA ALA A 435 10.84 2.77 18.32
C ALA A 435 10.88 3.97 17.36
N ASN A 436 10.69 3.74 16.05
CA ASN A 436 10.61 4.79 15.05
C ASN A 436 9.42 5.72 15.31
N LYS A 437 8.22 5.14 15.56
CA LYS A 437 7.01 5.94 15.78
C LYS A 437 7.01 6.70 17.11
N ARG A 438 7.59 6.15 18.16
CA ARG A 438 7.82 6.88 19.41
C ARG A 438 8.70 8.10 19.21
N ARG A 439 9.81 7.94 18.48
CA ARG A 439 10.67 9.08 18.14
C ARG A 439 9.91 10.16 17.36
N GLU A 440 9.09 9.76 16.40
CA GLU A 440 8.26 10.68 15.61
C GLU A 440 7.29 11.48 16.50
N VAL A 441 6.63 10.81 17.46
CA VAL A 441 5.75 11.47 18.45
C VAL A 441 6.53 12.45 19.32
N GLU A 442 7.72 12.09 19.80
CA GLU A 442 8.57 12.96 20.60
C GLU A 442 9.05 14.19 19.80
N GLU A 443 9.51 13.99 18.56
CA GLU A 443 9.96 15.06 17.68
C GLU A 443 8.80 16.03 17.39
N TYR A 444 7.62 15.51 17.12
CA TYR A 444 6.41 16.31 16.91
C TYR A 444 6.06 17.13 18.16
N GLY A 445 6.01 16.51 19.33
CA GLY A 445 5.68 17.18 20.59
C GLY A 445 6.67 18.26 21.01
N ARG A 446 7.94 18.18 20.59
CA ARG A 446 8.95 19.23 20.81
C ARG A 446 8.83 20.40 19.82
N SER A 447 8.29 20.13 18.62
CA SER A 447 8.27 21.09 17.51
C SER A 447 6.94 21.85 17.42
N VAL A 448 5.87 21.30 18.00
CA VAL A 448 4.53 21.85 17.92
C VAL A 448 3.98 22.10 19.33
N SER A 449 3.66 23.35 19.63
CA SER A 449 3.05 23.77 20.90
C SER A 449 1.55 24.04 20.72
N GLY A 450 0.71 23.51 21.60
CA GLY A 450 -0.75 23.69 21.61
C GLY A 450 -1.54 22.45 21.21
N GLU A 451 -2.88 22.59 21.18
CA GLU A 451 -3.79 21.53 20.73
C GLU A 451 -3.84 21.48 19.20
N PHE A 452 -2.96 20.68 18.58
CA PHE A 452 -2.92 20.47 17.14
C PHE A 452 -3.54 19.14 16.71
N ASP A 453 -4.44 18.57 17.50
CA ASP A 453 -5.00 17.23 17.23
C ASP A 453 -5.80 17.15 15.93
N LYS A 454 -6.37 18.27 15.45
CA LYS A 454 -7.24 18.29 14.26
C LYS A 454 -6.71 19.13 13.10
N GLN A 455 -5.63 19.89 13.28
CA GLN A 455 -5.08 20.77 12.26
C GLN A 455 -3.69 20.29 11.82
N VAL A 456 -3.41 20.44 10.54
CA VAL A 456 -2.09 20.21 9.97
C VAL A 456 -1.19 21.37 10.34
N SER A 457 -0.04 21.10 10.93
CA SER A 457 0.96 22.09 11.33
C SER A 457 1.99 22.33 10.22
N ASP A 458 2.67 23.47 10.27
CA ASP A 458 3.79 23.76 9.36
C ASP A 458 4.91 22.70 9.48
N TYR A 459 5.12 22.17 10.68
CA TYR A 459 6.05 21.05 10.91
C TYR A 459 5.68 19.84 10.06
N GLU A 460 4.40 19.46 10.00
CA GLU A 460 3.94 18.32 9.20
C GLU A 460 4.14 18.57 7.71
N ILE A 461 3.85 19.78 7.23
CA ILE A 461 4.08 20.15 5.83
C ILE A 461 5.57 20.08 5.49
N GLN A 462 6.43 20.67 6.28
CA GLN A 462 7.89 20.66 6.03
C GLN A 462 8.48 19.26 6.09
N ARG A 463 7.97 18.40 6.98
CA ARG A 463 8.52 17.06 7.19
C ARG A 463 7.95 16.02 6.22
N TYR A 464 6.64 16.02 5.98
CA TYR A 464 5.98 14.93 5.26
C TYR A 464 5.75 15.22 3.78
N LEU A 465 5.42 16.45 3.41
CA LEU A 465 5.15 16.80 2.01
C LEU A 465 6.31 16.39 1.07
N PRO A 466 7.59 16.61 1.41
CA PRO A 466 8.70 16.25 0.52
C PRO A 466 8.96 14.74 0.39
N ILE A 467 8.52 13.92 1.34
CA ILE A 467 8.88 12.50 1.40
C ILE A 467 7.73 11.54 1.09
N LEU A 468 6.47 11.95 1.33
CA LEU A 468 5.27 11.10 1.16
C LEU A 468 4.50 11.34 -0.17
#